data_2d07516cbac7e4ac52c350fae127859b
#
_entry.id   2d07516cbac7e4ac52c350fae127859b
#
_cell.length_a   1.000
_cell.length_b   1.000
_cell.length_c   1.000
_cell.angle_alpha   90.00
_cell.angle_beta   90.00
_cell.angle_gamma   90.00
#
_symmetry.space_group_name_H-M   'P 1'
#
loop_
_entity.id
_entity.type
_entity.pdbx_description
1 polymer ?
#
loop_
_entity_poly.entity_id
_entity_poly.type
_entity_poly.pdbx_seq_one_letter_code
_entity_poly.pdbx_strand_id
1 'polypeptide(L)'
;SHYTSLFRSEKEMVRSMLSESLRAVISQTLCKTKDEQGRVAAHEIMIGTPAIRNLIRENKVAQMYSSIQTGQNIGMQTLDQNLQDLVRRNVISANEARGKAANKDSIIG
;
A
#
# COMPACT_ATOMS: atom_id res chain seq x y z
N SER A 1 -24.33 -18.87 -14.10
CA SER A 1 -24.02 -20.21 -14.53
C SER A 1 -23.35 -21.00 -13.40
N HIS A 2 -23.33 -22.30 -13.54
CA HIS A 2 -22.70 -23.21 -12.58
C HIS A 2 -21.20 -22.92 -12.42
N TYR A 3 -20.50 -22.69 -13.51
CA TYR A 3 -19.06 -22.37 -13.49
C TYR A 3 -18.77 -21.04 -12.82
N THR A 4 -19.62 -20.04 -13.03
CA THR A 4 -19.48 -18.73 -12.39
C THR A 4 -19.62 -18.86 -10.87
N SER A 5 -20.57 -19.67 -10.39
CA SER A 5 -20.76 -19.91 -8.96
C SER A 5 -19.58 -20.62 -8.33
N LEU A 6 -19.05 -21.65 -8.99
CA LEU A 6 -17.85 -22.37 -8.51
C LEU A 6 -16.63 -21.43 -8.43
N PHE A 7 -16.41 -20.66 -9.47
CA PHE A 7 -15.30 -19.72 -9.52
C PHE A 7 -15.39 -18.66 -8.40
N ARG A 8 -16.60 -18.16 -8.13
CA ARG A 8 -16.83 -17.20 -7.05
C ARG A 8 -16.55 -17.83 -5.68
N SER A 9 -16.99 -19.07 -5.46
CA SER A 9 -16.74 -19.80 -4.22
C SER A 9 -15.25 -20.02 -3.98
N GLU A 10 -14.50 -20.35 -5.02
CA GLU A 10 -13.04 -20.49 -4.92
C GLU A 10 -12.37 -19.19 -4.54
N LYS A 11 -12.77 -18.06 -5.13
CA LYS A 11 -12.24 -16.73 -4.79
C LYS A 11 -12.51 -16.38 -3.34
N GLU A 12 -13.71 -16.63 -2.85
CA GLU A 12 -14.09 -16.38 -1.46
C GLU A 12 -13.26 -17.22 -0.51
N MET A 13 -13.03 -18.48 -0.85
CA MET A 13 -12.20 -19.38 -0.05
C MET A 13 -10.76 -18.90 0.00
N VAL A 14 -10.21 -18.49 -1.13
CA VAL A 14 -8.83 -17.95 -1.19
C VAL A 14 -8.71 -16.68 -0.34
N ARG A 15 -9.67 -15.76 -0.44
CA ARG A 15 -9.67 -14.56 0.40
C ARG A 15 -9.72 -14.89 1.88
N SER A 16 -10.57 -15.85 2.25
CA SER A 16 -10.70 -16.28 3.64
C SER A 16 -9.38 -16.85 4.16
N MET A 17 -8.76 -17.74 3.40
CA MET A 17 -7.48 -18.34 3.76
C MET A 17 -6.38 -17.29 3.85
N LEU A 18 -6.31 -16.34 2.89
CA LEU A 18 -5.36 -15.27 2.90
C LEU A 18 -5.56 -14.38 4.13
N SER A 19 -6.80 -14.03 4.45
CA SER A 19 -7.11 -13.18 5.59
C SER A 19 -6.66 -13.79 6.92
N GLU A 20 -6.71 -15.11 7.04
CA GLU A 20 -6.29 -15.81 8.24
C GLU A 20 -4.76 -15.92 8.36
N SER A 21 -4.06 -15.97 7.22
CA SER A 21 -2.63 -16.26 7.17
C SER A 21 -1.75 -15.01 7.08
N LEU A 22 -2.30 -13.91 6.58
CA LEU A 22 -1.52 -12.72 6.23
C LEU A 22 -0.94 -12.04 7.47
N ARG A 23 0.36 -11.77 7.46
CA ARG A 23 1.06 -11.04 8.52
C ARG A 23 1.36 -9.62 8.12
N ALA A 24 1.92 -9.44 6.92
CA ALA A 24 2.24 -8.13 6.38
C ALA A 24 2.39 -8.23 4.87
N VAL A 25 2.19 -7.10 4.20
CA VAL A 25 2.52 -6.93 2.78
C VAL A 25 3.36 -5.67 2.65
N ILE A 26 4.52 -5.81 2.05
CA ILE A 26 5.42 -4.69 1.79
C ILE A 26 5.61 -4.61 0.28
N SER A 27 5.22 -3.49 -0.31
CA SER A 27 5.50 -3.23 -1.72
C SER A 27 6.50 -2.09 -1.84
N GLN A 28 7.34 -2.17 -2.86
CA GLN A 28 8.48 -1.30 -3.05
C GLN A 28 8.42 -0.62 -4.41
N THR A 29 8.76 0.67 -4.42
CA THR A 29 8.90 1.46 -5.64
C THR A 29 10.26 2.14 -5.58
N LEU A 30 11.04 2.04 -6.65
CA LEU A 30 12.33 2.72 -6.73
C LEU A 30 12.16 4.13 -7.27
N CYS A 31 12.82 5.07 -6.61
CA CYS A 31 12.83 6.49 -6.96
C CYS A 31 14.24 6.95 -7.24
N LYS A 32 14.40 7.89 -8.17
CA LYS A 32 15.68 8.57 -8.39
C LYS A 32 15.96 9.50 -7.22
N THR A 33 17.18 9.48 -6.73
CA THR A 33 17.60 10.44 -5.71
C THR A 33 17.61 11.86 -6.28
N LYS A 34 17.53 12.86 -5.40
CA LYS A 34 17.42 14.27 -5.80
C LYS A 34 18.62 14.72 -6.65
N ASP A 35 19.82 14.20 -6.37
CA ASP A 35 21.03 14.47 -7.14
C ASP A 35 21.13 13.65 -8.42
N GLU A 36 20.17 12.76 -8.67
CA GLU A 36 20.09 11.86 -9.83
C GLU A 36 21.26 10.88 -9.96
N GLN A 37 22.04 10.69 -8.89
CA GLN A 37 23.21 9.80 -8.90
C GLN A 37 22.86 8.37 -8.47
N GLY A 38 21.71 8.14 -7.88
CA GLY A 38 21.33 6.83 -7.40
C GLY A 38 19.82 6.66 -7.29
N ARG A 39 19.42 5.59 -6.61
CA ARG A 39 18.04 5.26 -6.37
C ARG A 39 17.80 4.97 -4.90
N VAL A 40 16.59 5.24 -4.46
CA VAL A 40 16.12 4.92 -3.11
C VAL A 40 14.74 4.24 -3.22
N ALA A 41 14.46 3.35 -2.30
CA ALA A 41 13.17 2.67 -2.27
C ALA A 41 12.16 3.44 -1.44
N ALA A 42 10.95 3.58 -1.97
CA ALA A 42 9.77 3.98 -1.22
C ALA A 42 8.91 2.74 -0.99
N HIS A 43 8.31 2.63 0.19
CA HIS A 43 7.57 1.42 0.57
C HIS A 43 6.14 1.75 0.99
N GLU A 44 5.22 0.87 0.59
CA GLU A 44 3.92 0.78 1.21
C GLU A 44 3.94 -0.43 2.15
N ILE A 45 3.49 -0.25 3.38
CA ILE A 45 3.52 -1.30 4.41
C ILE A 45 2.12 -1.48 4.97
N MET A 46 1.60 -2.70 4.82
CA MET A 46 0.32 -3.11 5.39
C MET A 46 0.58 -4.24 6.38
N ILE A 47 0.06 -4.09 7.59
CA ILE A 47 0.18 -5.13 8.63
C ILE A 47 -1.17 -5.83 8.75
N GLY A 48 -1.14 -7.16 8.86
CA GLY A 48 -2.35 -7.99 8.97
C GLY A 48 -3.00 -7.91 10.34
N THR A 49 -3.48 -6.72 10.68
CA THR A 49 -4.29 -6.52 11.88
C THR A 49 -5.65 -7.21 11.73
N PRO A 50 -6.40 -7.45 12.82
CA PRO A 50 -7.76 -7.98 12.71
C PRO A 50 -8.65 -7.13 11.80
N ALA A 51 -8.51 -5.80 11.86
CA ALA A 51 -9.28 -4.89 11.01
C ALA A 51 -8.95 -5.09 9.52
N ILE A 52 -7.67 -5.14 9.16
CA ILE A 52 -7.22 -5.39 7.78
C ILE A 52 -7.69 -6.76 7.30
N ARG A 53 -7.53 -7.80 8.12
CA ARG A 53 -7.96 -9.16 7.78
C ARG A 53 -9.46 -9.21 7.47
N ASN A 54 -10.25 -8.49 8.25
CA ASN A 54 -11.69 -8.42 8.06
C ASN A 54 -12.05 -7.73 6.74
N LEU A 55 -11.35 -6.66 6.40
CA LEU A 55 -11.56 -5.95 5.14
C LEU A 55 -11.16 -6.81 3.94
N ILE A 56 -10.10 -7.62 4.07
CA ILE A 56 -9.72 -8.58 3.01
C ILE A 56 -10.84 -9.61 2.81
N ARG A 57 -11.34 -10.18 3.91
CA ARG A 57 -12.41 -11.17 3.87
C ARG A 57 -13.65 -10.62 3.19
N GLU A 58 -13.99 -9.37 3.46
CA GLU A 58 -15.15 -8.69 2.91
C GLU A 58 -14.90 -8.02 1.55
N ASN A 59 -13.69 -8.11 1.03
CA ASN A 59 -13.29 -7.49 -0.25
C ASN A 59 -13.49 -5.97 -0.28
N LYS A 60 -13.20 -5.29 0.83
CA LYS A 60 -13.36 -3.83 0.97
C LYS A 60 -12.03 -3.11 0.77
N VAL A 61 -11.52 -3.10 -0.45
CA VAL A 61 -10.18 -2.61 -0.79
C VAL A 61 -10.00 -1.13 -0.46
N ALA A 62 -11.00 -0.30 -0.77
CA ALA A 62 -10.91 1.14 -0.52
C ALA A 62 -10.75 1.45 0.97
N GLN A 63 -11.42 0.70 1.84
CA GLN A 63 -11.31 0.86 3.29
C GLN A 63 -9.96 0.36 3.81
N MET A 64 -9.32 -0.59 3.13
CA MET A 64 -7.97 -1.04 3.49
C MET A 64 -6.97 0.11 3.37
N TYR A 65 -7.07 0.90 2.30
CA TYR A 65 -6.19 2.06 2.11
C TYR A 65 -6.31 3.04 3.28
N SER A 66 -7.54 3.34 3.71
CA SER A 66 -7.77 4.21 4.86
C SER A 66 -7.16 3.64 6.14
N SER A 67 -7.27 2.34 6.37
CA SER A 67 -6.67 1.67 7.54
C SER A 67 -5.15 1.74 7.53
N ILE A 68 -4.53 1.60 6.36
CA ILE A 68 -3.08 1.77 6.21
C ILE A 68 -2.69 3.21 6.54
N GLN A 69 -3.41 4.18 5.97
CA GLN A 69 -3.12 5.60 6.12
C GLN A 69 -3.16 6.03 7.59
N THR A 70 -4.07 5.49 8.38
CA THR A 70 -4.23 5.84 9.79
C THR A 70 -3.48 4.89 10.74
N GLY A 71 -2.76 3.91 10.21
CA GLY A 71 -2.05 2.91 11.00
C GLY A 71 -0.56 3.20 11.21
N GLN A 72 -0.13 4.46 11.12
CA GLN A 72 1.29 4.81 11.26
C GLN A 72 1.86 4.45 12.62
N ASN A 73 1.06 4.54 13.67
CA ASN A 73 1.50 4.23 15.03
C ASN A 73 1.89 2.76 15.23
N ILE A 74 1.45 1.86 14.35
CA ILE A 74 1.82 0.45 14.40
C ILE A 74 2.74 0.04 13.23
N GLY A 75 3.26 1.01 12.49
CA GLY A 75 4.23 0.78 11.43
C GLY A 75 3.66 0.68 10.02
N MET A 76 2.36 0.89 9.83
CA MET A 76 1.78 0.96 8.49
C MET A 76 2.06 2.31 7.85
N GLN A 77 2.19 2.31 6.54
CA GLN A 77 2.31 3.54 5.76
C GLN A 77 1.82 3.31 4.33
N THR A 78 1.23 4.33 3.73
CA THR A 78 0.94 4.31 2.30
C THR A 78 2.20 4.69 1.52
N LEU A 79 2.22 4.33 0.24
CA LEU A 79 3.31 4.76 -0.65
C LEU A 79 3.43 6.28 -0.65
N ASP A 80 2.31 6.99 -0.76
CA ASP A 80 2.31 8.46 -0.83
C ASP A 80 2.85 9.09 0.43
N GLN A 81 2.56 8.54 1.61
CA GLN A 81 3.13 9.00 2.88
C GLN A 81 4.65 8.84 2.90
N ASN A 82 5.17 7.73 2.42
CA ASN A 82 6.62 7.51 2.36
C ASN A 82 7.27 8.42 1.33
N LEU A 83 6.66 8.60 0.16
CA LEU A 83 7.17 9.52 -0.85
C LEU A 83 7.24 10.95 -0.30
N GLN A 84 6.20 11.39 0.39
CA GLN A 84 6.19 12.73 1.01
C GLN A 84 7.29 12.87 2.05
N ASP A 85 7.55 11.85 2.85
CA ASP A 85 8.65 11.85 3.82
C ASP A 85 10.01 11.99 3.13
N LEU A 86 10.22 11.26 2.05
CA LEU A 86 11.46 11.34 1.27
C LEU A 86 11.66 12.73 0.67
N VAL A 87 10.59 13.40 0.23
CA VAL A 87 10.66 14.78 -0.25
C VAL A 87 11.05 15.73 0.87
N ARG A 88 10.43 15.62 2.03
CA ARG A 88 10.75 16.47 3.20
C ARG A 88 12.20 16.32 3.63
N ARG A 89 12.73 15.11 3.53
CA ARG A 89 14.13 14.81 3.88
C ARG A 89 15.12 15.15 2.78
N ASN A 90 14.67 15.74 1.68
CA ASN A 90 15.48 16.08 0.50
C ASN A 90 16.17 14.88 -0.15
N VAL A 91 15.63 13.69 -0.01
CA VAL A 91 16.18 12.47 -0.63
C VAL A 91 15.76 12.38 -2.09
N ILE A 92 14.50 12.73 -2.39
CA ILE A 92 13.96 12.77 -3.76
C ILE A 92 13.32 14.13 -4.02
N SER A 93 13.15 14.48 -5.31
CA SER A 93 12.43 15.69 -5.70
C SER A 93 10.91 15.49 -5.59
N ALA A 94 10.18 16.59 -5.45
CA ALA A 94 8.72 16.56 -5.47
C ALA A 94 8.19 16.02 -6.82
N ASN A 95 8.85 16.33 -7.93
CA ASN A 95 8.45 15.82 -9.24
C ASN A 95 8.62 14.31 -9.34
N GLU A 96 9.71 13.77 -8.80
CA GLU A 96 9.90 12.30 -8.76
C GLU A 96 8.82 11.64 -7.91
N ALA A 97 8.52 12.21 -6.75
CA ALA A 97 7.47 11.71 -5.88
C ALA A 97 6.10 11.70 -6.57
N ARG A 98 5.74 12.79 -7.25
CA ARG A 98 4.47 12.88 -7.98
C ARG A 98 4.38 11.86 -9.10
N GLY A 99 5.49 11.59 -9.78
CA GLY A 99 5.53 10.59 -10.84
C GLY A 99 5.27 9.17 -10.35
N LYS A 100 5.52 8.89 -9.08
CA LYS A 100 5.35 7.56 -8.45
C LYS A 100 4.10 7.46 -7.58
N ALA A 101 3.54 8.57 -7.14
CA ALA A 101 2.42 8.61 -6.20
C ALA A 101 1.13 8.05 -6.79
N ALA A 102 0.33 7.42 -5.94
CA ALA A 102 -1.02 7.02 -6.29
C ALA A 102 -1.92 8.25 -6.49
N ASN A 103 -1.76 9.25 -5.65
CA ASN A 103 -2.43 10.55 -5.76
C ASN A 103 -1.39 11.66 -5.83
N LYS A 104 -1.16 12.19 -7.03
CA LYS A 104 -0.16 13.23 -7.28
C LYS A 104 -0.41 14.48 -6.43
N ASP A 105 -1.66 14.83 -6.22
CA ASP A 105 -2.03 16.04 -5.48
C ASP A 105 -1.71 15.95 -3.99
N SER A 106 -1.45 14.76 -3.48
CA SER A 106 -1.07 14.56 -2.08
C SER A 106 0.37 14.97 -1.79
N ILE A 107 1.21 15.13 -2.82
CA ILE A 107 2.63 15.45 -2.66
C ILE A 107 2.82 16.96 -2.63
N ILE A 108 3.35 17.48 -1.51
CA ILE A 108 3.62 18.88 -1.26
C ILE A 108 5.15 19.10 -1.24
N GLY A 109 5.59 20.12 -1.96
CA GLY A 109 7.02 20.38 -1.94
C GLY A 109 7.53 21.30 -2.98
#